data_1b0e7fde14e535e5dfc24958fb1e3a8e
#
_entry.id   1b0e7fde14e535e5dfc24958fb1e3a8e
#
_cell.length_a   1.000
_cell.length_b   1.000
_cell.length_c   1.000
_cell.angle_alpha   90.00
_cell.angle_beta   90.00
_cell.angle_gamma   90.00
#
_symmetry.space_group_name_H-M   'P 1'
#
loop_
_entity.id
_entity.type
_entity.pdbx_description
1 polymer ?
#
loop_
_entity_poly.entity_id
_entity_poly.type
_entity_poly.pdbx_seq_one_letter_code
_entity_poly.pdbx_strand_id
1 'polypeptide(L)'
;HQPLSPQLREHGVRRTYLAFVTGVPSPPQGIIRAPIGPHPRDPNLRAVVEKGGDAATTHFGTVEYFADAALLEVELETGRTHQIRVHLAHLGHPLLADVRYGAPSRSLRRQALDAARLDFVHPIGRQGVTLTSELPPDLQRLRTDLRNAASQIRI
;
A
#
# COMPACT_ATOMS: atom_id res chain seq x y z
N HIS A 1 -0.95 16.79 6.32
CA HIS A 1 -0.28 15.73 5.55
C HIS A 1 0.33 16.29 4.27
N GLN A 2 1.60 16.06 4.05
CA GLN A 2 2.28 16.53 2.85
C GLN A 2 2.30 15.45 1.77
N PRO A 3 2.09 15.84 0.50
CA PRO A 3 2.20 14.89 -0.59
C PRO A 3 3.62 14.30 -0.68
N LEU A 4 3.72 13.02 -1.06
CA LEU A 4 4.98 12.31 -1.08
C LEU A 4 5.98 12.92 -2.06
N SER A 5 5.62 13.12 -3.31
CA SER A 5 6.50 13.75 -4.29
C SER A 5 5.75 14.23 -5.51
N PRO A 6 6.05 15.43 -6.01
CA PRO A 6 5.47 15.87 -7.29
C PRO A 6 5.92 15.03 -8.49
N GLN A 7 7.04 14.31 -8.38
CA GLN A 7 7.55 13.46 -9.46
C GLN A 7 6.72 12.18 -9.67
N LEU A 8 5.82 11.85 -8.72
CA LEU A 8 4.94 10.70 -8.84
C LEU A 8 3.77 10.91 -9.81
N ARG A 9 3.64 12.09 -10.38
CA ARG A 9 2.59 12.42 -11.35
C ARG A 9 3.00 12.06 -12.76
N GLU A 10 3.22 10.78 -13.03
CA GLU A 10 3.44 10.34 -14.41
C GLU A 10 2.18 10.63 -15.24
N HIS A 11 2.37 11.24 -16.43
CA HIS A 11 1.28 11.57 -17.34
C HIS A 11 0.17 12.42 -16.70
N GLY A 12 0.50 13.16 -15.64
CA GLY A 12 -0.46 14.01 -14.96
C GLY A 12 -1.45 13.27 -14.06
N VAL A 13 -1.20 11.99 -13.75
CA VAL A 13 -2.07 11.18 -12.90
C VAL A 13 -1.29 10.71 -11.66
N ARG A 14 -1.90 10.93 -10.48
CA ARG A 14 -1.36 10.49 -9.20
C ARG A 14 -2.40 9.62 -8.49
N ARG A 15 -2.02 8.41 -8.14
CA ARG A 15 -2.88 7.46 -7.43
C ARG A 15 -2.35 7.23 -6.02
N THR A 16 -3.23 7.39 -5.04
CA THR A 16 -2.92 7.18 -3.63
C THR A 16 -3.73 6.01 -3.12
N TYR A 17 -3.06 5.07 -2.48
CA TYR A 17 -3.65 3.89 -1.87
C TYR A 17 -3.52 3.98 -0.36
N LEU A 18 -4.48 3.38 0.34
CA LEU A 18 -4.39 3.15 1.78
C LEU A 18 -4.14 1.66 1.99
N ALA A 19 -3.14 1.36 2.81
CA ALA A 19 -2.67 -0.01 3.04
C ALA A 19 -2.53 -0.27 4.53
N PHE A 20 -3.28 -1.24 5.06
CA PHE A 20 -3.07 -1.71 6.44
C PHE A 20 -2.05 -2.84 6.38
N VAL A 21 -0.96 -2.67 7.11
CA VAL A 21 0.16 -3.63 7.06
C VAL A 21 0.41 -4.28 8.41
N THR A 22 1.02 -5.47 8.36
CA THR A 22 1.48 -6.21 9.53
C THR A 22 2.73 -5.54 10.07
N GLY A 23 2.77 -5.30 11.37
CA GLY A 23 3.90 -4.64 12.02
C GLY A 23 3.92 -3.14 11.74
N VAL A 24 4.91 -2.47 12.30
CA VAL A 24 5.07 -1.01 12.17
C VAL A 24 6.40 -0.74 11.46
N PRO A 25 6.37 -0.15 10.25
CA PRO A 25 7.60 0.13 9.53
C PRO A 25 8.50 1.11 10.28
N SER A 26 9.80 0.82 10.27
CA SER A 26 10.83 1.70 10.82
C SER A 26 11.99 1.78 9.81
N PRO A 27 12.23 2.94 9.20
CA PRO A 27 11.56 4.23 9.42
C PRO A 27 10.10 4.24 8.97
N PRO A 28 9.30 5.21 9.45
CA PRO A 28 7.86 5.25 9.16
C PRO A 28 7.51 5.60 7.71
N GLN A 29 8.47 6.07 6.94
CA GLN A 29 8.28 6.41 5.53
C GLN A 29 9.49 5.97 4.73
N GLY A 30 9.31 5.74 3.45
CA GLY A 30 10.39 5.30 2.61
C GLY A 30 10.01 5.11 1.16
N ILE A 31 11.01 4.69 0.39
CA ILE A 31 10.88 4.39 -1.02
C ILE A 31 11.41 2.98 -1.23
N ILE A 32 10.59 2.13 -1.85
CA ILE A 32 10.99 0.76 -2.21
C ILE A 32 11.29 0.73 -3.69
N ARG A 33 12.56 0.55 -4.04
CA ARG A 33 13.02 0.37 -5.42
C ARG A 33 13.52 -1.04 -5.57
N ALA A 34 12.69 -1.91 -6.12
CA ALA A 34 13.04 -3.33 -6.24
C ALA A 34 12.33 -3.92 -7.46
N PRO A 35 13.07 -4.55 -8.40
CA PRO A 35 12.47 -5.10 -9.61
C PRO A 35 11.51 -6.24 -9.29
N ILE A 36 10.41 -6.29 -10.02
CA ILE A 36 9.38 -7.30 -9.82
C ILE A 36 9.32 -8.21 -11.06
N GLY A 37 9.31 -9.50 -10.81
CA GLY A 37 9.21 -10.52 -11.83
C GLY A 37 8.37 -11.70 -11.37
N PRO A 38 8.34 -12.78 -12.19
CA PRO A 38 7.66 -14.02 -11.79
C PRO A 38 8.25 -14.60 -10.51
N HIS A 39 7.37 -15.09 -9.64
CA HIS A 39 7.83 -15.81 -8.45
C HIS A 39 8.56 -17.10 -8.87
N PRO A 40 9.72 -17.42 -8.26
CA PRO A 40 10.52 -18.57 -8.72
C PRO A 40 9.87 -19.93 -8.51
N ARG A 41 8.88 -20.03 -7.62
CA ARG A 41 8.21 -21.30 -7.28
C ARG A 41 6.71 -21.33 -7.57
N ASP A 42 6.07 -20.19 -7.71
CA ASP A 42 4.63 -20.12 -7.93
C ASP A 42 4.33 -19.17 -9.10
N PRO A 43 3.90 -19.70 -10.27
CA PRO A 43 3.65 -18.88 -11.44
C PRO A 43 2.47 -17.91 -11.28
N ASN A 44 1.63 -18.09 -10.26
CA ASN A 44 0.52 -17.21 -9.97
C ASN A 44 0.89 -16.02 -9.09
N LEU A 45 2.13 -15.99 -8.59
CA LEU A 45 2.64 -14.92 -7.75
C LEU A 45 3.73 -14.13 -8.46
N ARG A 46 3.98 -12.93 -7.95
CA ARG A 46 5.12 -12.10 -8.35
C ARG A 46 6.10 -12.04 -7.19
N ALA A 47 7.31 -11.59 -7.47
CA ALA A 47 8.35 -11.48 -6.43
C ALA A 47 9.35 -10.40 -6.79
N VAL A 48 10.08 -9.90 -5.80
CA VAL A 48 11.29 -9.14 -6.04
C VAL A 48 12.36 -10.11 -6.56
N VAL A 49 12.94 -9.80 -7.71
CA VAL A 49 13.93 -10.66 -8.36
C VAL A 49 15.19 -9.87 -8.66
N GLU A 50 16.34 -10.55 -8.65
CA GLU A 50 17.63 -9.92 -8.93
C GLU A 50 17.85 -9.70 -10.43
N LYS A 51 17.30 -10.59 -11.27
CA LYS A 51 17.46 -10.56 -12.72
C LYS A 51 16.14 -10.80 -13.42
N GLY A 52 15.93 -10.11 -14.53
CA GLY A 52 14.79 -10.34 -15.39
C GLY A 52 13.48 -9.75 -14.89
N GLY A 53 13.53 -8.88 -13.88
CA GLY A 53 12.35 -8.18 -13.40
C GLY A 53 12.17 -6.83 -14.05
N ASP A 54 10.96 -6.30 -13.91
CA ASP A 54 10.64 -4.95 -14.35
C ASP A 54 10.93 -3.96 -13.21
N ALA A 55 11.54 -2.84 -13.54
CA ALA A 55 11.81 -1.79 -12.56
C ALA A 55 10.48 -1.36 -11.90
N ALA A 56 10.49 -1.25 -10.58
CA ALA A 56 9.31 -0.89 -9.80
C ALA A 56 9.68 -0.03 -8.61
N THR A 57 8.92 1.03 -8.40
CA THR A 57 9.15 1.98 -7.31
C THR A 57 7.84 2.30 -6.61
N THR A 58 7.84 2.11 -5.29
CA THR A 58 6.71 2.37 -4.40
C THR A 58 7.13 3.32 -3.30
N HIS A 59 6.36 4.37 -3.07
CA HIS A 59 6.55 5.30 -1.96
C HIS A 59 5.51 5.01 -0.87
N PHE A 60 5.91 5.10 0.39
CA PHE A 60 4.97 4.94 1.49
C PHE A 60 5.26 5.90 2.63
N GLY A 61 4.22 6.21 3.39
CA GLY A 61 4.31 6.95 4.64
C GLY A 61 3.26 6.44 5.60
N THR A 62 3.61 6.34 6.88
CA THR A 62 2.68 5.86 7.91
C THR A 62 1.77 7.00 8.35
N VAL A 63 0.47 6.79 8.27
CA VAL A 63 -0.53 7.79 8.66
C VAL A 63 -1.22 7.44 9.99
N GLU A 64 -1.17 6.19 10.41
CA GLU A 64 -1.70 5.79 11.71
C GLU A 64 -0.97 4.56 12.22
N TYR A 65 -0.69 4.53 13.54
CA TYR A 65 0.02 3.44 14.21
C TYR A 65 -0.95 2.66 15.09
N PHE A 66 -0.80 1.33 15.07
CA PHE A 66 -1.52 0.44 15.99
C PHE A 66 -0.48 -0.38 16.76
N ALA A 67 -0.91 -1.27 17.66
CA ALA A 67 0.02 -2.02 18.50
C ALA A 67 0.99 -2.88 17.66
N ASP A 68 0.49 -3.58 16.66
CA ASP A 68 1.27 -4.51 15.83
C ASP A 68 0.95 -4.36 14.34
N ALA A 69 0.42 -3.21 13.96
CA ALA A 69 0.04 -2.92 12.58
C ALA A 69 0.16 -1.41 12.34
N ALA A 70 0.06 -1.02 11.08
CA ALA A 70 0.08 0.38 10.69
C ALA A 70 -0.80 0.60 9.46
N LEU A 71 -1.32 1.81 9.35
CA LEU A 71 -1.99 2.27 8.14
C LEU A 71 -1.02 3.15 7.37
N LEU A 72 -0.75 2.76 6.14
CA LEU A 72 0.16 3.48 5.24
C LEU A 72 -0.60 4.17 4.13
N GLU A 73 -0.12 5.32 3.74
CA GLU A 73 -0.44 5.94 2.46
C GLU A 73 0.64 5.54 1.47
N VAL A 74 0.23 5.05 0.30
CA VAL A 74 1.14 4.48 -0.70
C VAL A 74 0.93 5.17 -2.04
N GLU A 75 2.02 5.54 -2.70
CA GLU A 75 2.00 6.10 -4.05
C GLU A 75 2.98 5.34 -4.95
N LEU A 76 2.58 5.14 -6.20
CA LEU A 76 3.34 4.35 -7.16
C LEU A 76 3.95 5.23 -8.26
N GLU A 77 5.25 5.03 -8.55
CA GLU A 77 5.86 5.56 -9.79
C GLU A 77 5.64 4.60 -10.95
N THR A 78 5.44 3.32 -10.66
CA THR A 78 5.21 2.26 -11.63
C THR A 78 3.96 1.48 -11.23
N GLY A 79 3.39 0.70 -12.14
CA GLY A 79 2.19 -0.09 -11.85
C GLY A 79 2.33 -1.55 -12.25
N ARG A 80 3.30 -2.26 -11.68
CA ARG A 80 3.48 -3.69 -11.95
C ARG A 80 2.43 -4.51 -11.23
N THR A 81 2.13 -5.67 -11.78
CA THR A 81 1.15 -6.59 -11.20
C THR A 81 1.50 -6.91 -9.74
N HIS A 82 0.54 -6.75 -8.85
CA HIS A 82 0.68 -6.96 -7.41
C HIS A 82 1.79 -6.13 -6.76
N GLN A 83 2.18 -5.01 -7.35
CA GLN A 83 3.36 -4.25 -6.91
C GLN A 83 3.32 -3.88 -5.43
N ILE A 84 2.22 -3.32 -4.93
CA ILE A 84 2.12 -2.92 -3.52
C ILE A 84 2.23 -4.15 -2.62
N ARG A 85 1.54 -5.24 -2.97
CA ARG A 85 1.57 -6.49 -2.21
C ARG A 85 2.98 -7.06 -2.12
N VAL A 86 3.67 -7.12 -3.26
CA VAL A 86 5.04 -7.64 -3.35
C VAL A 86 6.02 -6.76 -2.60
N HIS A 87 5.97 -5.46 -2.81
CA HIS A 87 6.90 -4.53 -2.19
C HIS A 87 6.75 -4.46 -0.67
N LEU A 88 5.52 -4.43 -0.16
CA LEU A 88 5.31 -4.39 1.28
C LEU A 88 5.69 -5.71 1.95
N ALA A 89 5.43 -6.85 1.31
CA ALA A 89 5.91 -8.15 1.81
C ALA A 89 7.44 -8.21 1.81
N HIS A 90 8.08 -7.70 0.76
CA HIS A 90 9.54 -7.62 0.66
C HIS A 90 10.15 -6.77 1.79
N LEU A 91 9.48 -5.69 2.14
CA LEU A 91 9.87 -4.82 3.25
C LEU A 91 9.74 -5.51 4.62
N GLY A 92 9.02 -6.62 4.69
CA GLY A 92 8.73 -7.33 5.94
C GLY A 92 7.40 -6.92 6.58
N HIS A 93 6.57 -6.17 5.86
CA HIS A 93 5.29 -5.67 6.34
C HIS A 93 4.16 -5.97 5.34
N PRO A 94 3.82 -7.26 5.14
CA PRO A 94 2.75 -7.60 4.20
C PRO A 94 1.42 -6.98 4.61
N LEU A 95 0.57 -6.73 3.63
CA LEU A 95 -0.78 -6.25 3.89
C LEU A 95 -1.53 -7.22 4.81
N LEU A 96 -2.30 -6.69 5.75
CA LEU A 96 -3.15 -7.52 6.60
C LEU A 96 -4.06 -8.37 5.71
N ALA A 97 -4.23 -9.63 6.08
CA ALA A 97 -5.03 -10.63 5.36
C ALA A 97 -4.47 -11.06 4.00
N ASP A 98 -3.30 -10.60 3.62
CA ASP A 98 -2.65 -11.00 2.37
C ASP A 98 -1.85 -12.30 2.58
N VAL A 99 -2.56 -13.40 2.75
CA VAL A 99 -1.99 -14.69 3.10
C VAL A 99 -1.03 -15.19 2.01
N ARG A 100 -1.31 -14.92 0.74
CA ARG A 100 -0.49 -15.35 -0.38
C ARG A 100 0.90 -14.69 -0.36
N TYR A 101 1.03 -13.53 0.25
CA TYR A 101 2.31 -12.81 0.38
C TYR A 101 2.81 -12.76 1.81
N GLY A 102 2.36 -13.69 2.65
CA GLY A 102 2.99 -13.98 3.94
C GLY A 102 2.30 -13.44 5.18
N ALA A 103 1.16 -12.78 5.05
CA ALA A 103 0.42 -12.31 6.22
C ALA A 103 -0.39 -13.44 6.88
N PRO A 104 -0.60 -13.36 8.21
CA PRO A 104 -1.54 -14.27 8.86
C PRO A 104 -2.97 -14.11 8.33
N SER A 105 -3.72 -15.23 8.36
CA SER A 105 -5.14 -15.22 8.02
C SER A 105 -5.94 -14.36 9.00
N ARG A 106 -6.97 -13.69 8.50
CA ARG A 106 -7.89 -12.87 9.28
C ARG A 106 -9.32 -13.08 8.76
N SER A 107 -10.28 -12.53 9.49
CA SER A 107 -11.69 -12.57 9.07
C SER A 107 -11.97 -11.70 7.82
N LEU A 108 -11.08 -10.81 7.47
CA LEU A 108 -11.16 -10.01 6.26
C LEU A 108 -10.97 -10.91 5.03
N ARG A 109 -11.86 -10.79 4.04
CA ARG A 109 -11.86 -11.68 2.86
C ARG A 109 -10.88 -11.31 1.76
N ARG A 110 -10.22 -10.18 1.91
CA ARG A 110 -9.26 -9.66 0.91
C ARG A 110 -8.11 -8.98 1.61
N GLN A 111 -7.03 -8.77 0.88
CA GLN A 111 -5.93 -7.96 1.39
C GLN A 111 -6.42 -6.54 1.71
N ALA A 112 -5.90 -5.96 2.78
CA ALA A 112 -6.35 -4.68 3.30
C ALA A 112 -5.73 -3.50 2.53
N LEU A 113 -6.19 -3.31 1.30
CA LEU A 113 -5.69 -2.32 0.37
C LEU A 113 -6.86 -1.63 -0.33
N ASP A 114 -6.80 -0.31 -0.43
CA ASP A 114 -7.84 0.49 -1.06
C ASP A 114 -7.25 1.62 -1.90
N ALA A 115 -7.79 1.82 -3.11
CA ALA A 115 -7.45 2.97 -3.95
C ALA A 115 -8.28 4.16 -3.48
N ALA A 116 -7.67 5.03 -2.67
CA ALA A 116 -8.40 6.05 -1.93
C ALA A 116 -8.48 7.40 -2.62
N ARG A 117 -7.54 7.69 -3.52
CA ARG A 117 -7.48 9.02 -4.13
C ARG A 117 -6.86 8.96 -5.52
N LEU A 118 -7.43 9.76 -6.42
CA LEU A 118 -6.93 9.96 -7.76
C LEU A 118 -6.83 11.45 -8.03
N ASP A 119 -5.64 11.91 -8.36
CA ASP A 119 -5.39 13.29 -8.79
C ASP A 119 -4.96 13.26 -10.25
N PHE A 120 -5.56 14.12 -11.06
CA PHE A 120 -5.15 14.26 -12.45
C PHE A 120 -5.46 15.67 -12.96
N VAL A 121 -4.88 16.01 -14.11
CA VAL A 121 -5.16 17.26 -14.79
C VAL A 121 -6.17 16.99 -15.89
N HIS A 122 -7.28 17.71 -15.85
CA HIS A 122 -8.32 17.56 -16.86
C HIS A 122 -7.75 17.91 -18.24
N PRO A 123 -7.97 17.08 -19.26
CA PRO A 123 -7.40 17.31 -20.60
C PRO A 123 -7.92 18.60 -21.27
N ILE A 124 -9.11 19.04 -20.90
CA ILE A 124 -9.71 20.28 -21.40
C ILE A 124 -9.64 21.30 -20.26
N GLY A 125 -8.99 22.46 -20.48
CA GLY A 125 -8.87 23.52 -19.49
C GLY A 125 -7.75 23.35 -18.47
N ARG A 126 -7.10 22.19 -18.43
CA ARG A 126 -5.93 21.90 -17.57
C ARG A 126 -6.13 22.17 -16.09
N GLN A 127 -7.34 21.99 -15.60
CA GLN A 127 -7.62 22.11 -14.17
C GLN A 127 -7.24 20.83 -13.44
N GLY A 128 -6.70 21.00 -12.24
CA GLY A 128 -6.47 19.85 -11.36
C GLY A 128 -7.80 19.28 -10.88
N VAL A 129 -7.96 17.96 -11.00
CA VAL A 129 -9.13 17.22 -10.52
C VAL A 129 -8.68 16.23 -9.47
N THR A 130 -9.34 16.23 -8.32
CA THR A 130 -9.10 15.26 -7.25
C THR A 130 -10.38 14.47 -7.00
N LEU A 131 -10.28 13.15 -7.11
CA LEU A 131 -11.34 12.22 -6.75
C LEU A 131 -10.91 11.44 -5.52
N THR A 132 -11.76 11.45 -4.49
CA THR A 132 -11.51 10.66 -3.28
C THR A 132 -12.68 9.73 -3.03
N SER A 133 -12.41 8.57 -2.46
CA SER A 133 -13.46 7.68 -1.98
C SER A 133 -13.27 7.42 -0.49
N GLU A 134 -14.38 7.22 0.20
CA GLU A 134 -14.32 6.82 1.60
C GLU A 134 -13.77 5.41 1.72
N LEU A 135 -13.11 5.15 2.83
CA LEU A 135 -12.65 3.81 3.15
C LEU A 135 -13.86 2.85 3.15
N PRO A 136 -13.79 1.70 2.45
CA PRO A 136 -14.90 0.74 2.43
C PRO A 136 -15.29 0.25 3.84
N PRO A 137 -16.54 -0.16 4.05
CA PRO A 137 -17.01 -0.58 5.37
C PRO A 137 -16.18 -1.68 6.03
N ASP A 138 -15.68 -2.66 5.28
CA ASP A 138 -14.83 -3.72 5.82
C ASP A 138 -13.51 -3.17 6.36
N LEU A 139 -12.91 -2.22 5.68
CA LEU A 139 -11.67 -1.59 6.14
C LEU A 139 -11.91 -0.56 7.24
N GLN A 140 -13.07 0.10 7.27
CA GLN A 140 -13.47 0.93 8.40
C GLN A 140 -13.59 0.09 9.67
N ARG A 141 -14.20 -1.08 9.58
CA ARG A 141 -14.30 -2.01 10.71
C ARG A 141 -12.92 -2.50 11.15
N LEU A 142 -12.06 -2.83 10.20
CA LEU A 142 -10.68 -3.23 10.51
C LEU A 142 -9.97 -2.14 11.31
N ARG A 143 -10.06 -0.88 10.87
CA ARG A 143 -9.42 0.24 11.57
C ARG A 143 -9.95 0.39 12.98
N THR A 144 -11.27 0.30 13.16
CA THR A 144 -11.90 0.37 14.47
C THR A 144 -11.39 -0.75 15.38
N ASP A 145 -11.33 -1.98 14.86
CA ASP A 145 -10.83 -3.12 15.61
C ASP A 145 -9.36 -2.96 16.04
N LEU A 146 -8.52 -2.46 15.13
CA LEU A 146 -7.12 -2.20 15.43
C LEU A 146 -6.94 -1.11 16.49
N ARG A 147 -7.75 -0.07 16.44
CA ARG A 147 -7.75 0.99 17.46
C ARG A 147 -8.18 0.47 18.81
N ASN A 148 -9.22 -0.35 18.85
CA ASN A 148 -9.73 -0.94 20.11
C ASN A 148 -8.73 -1.91 20.72
N ALA A 149 -8.08 -2.73 19.91
CA ALA A 149 -7.03 -3.64 20.38
C ALA A 149 -5.86 -2.86 21.01
N ALA A 150 -5.43 -1.77 20.38
CA ALA A 150 -4.38 -0.92 20.94
C ALA A 150 -4.78 -0.29 22.27
N SER A 151 -6.05 0.13 22.42
CA SER A 151 -6.56 0.68 23.67
C SER A 151 -6.58 -0.35 24.79
N GLN A 152 -6.88 -1.61 24.49
CA GLN A 152 -6.92 -2.68 25.47
C GLN A 152 -5.53 -3.03 26.02
N ILE A 153 -4.48 -2.82 25.25
CA ILE A 153 -3.11 -3.09 25.65
C ILE A 153 -2.58 -2.04 26.63
N ARG A 154 -3.22 -0.89 26.73
CA ARG A 154 -2.78 0.25 27.53
C ARG A 154 -3.34 0.26 28.96
N ILE A 155 -3.71 -0.84 29.51
CA ILE A 155 -4.24 -0.91 30.88
C ILE A 155 -3.12 -0.77 31.89
#